data_6e8f76920ed5ff5081376dea4774f77c
#
_entry.id   6e8f76920ed5ff5081376dea4774f77c
#
_cell.length_a   1.000
_cell.length_b   1.000
_cell.length_c   1.000
_cell.angle_alpha   90.00
_cell.angle_beta   90.00
_cell.angle_gamma   90.00
#
_symmetry.space_group_name_H-M   'P 1'
#
loop_
_entity.id
_entity.type
_entity.pdbx_description
1 polymer ?
#
loop_
_entity_poly.entity_id
_entity_poly.type
_entity_poly.pdbx_seq_one_letter_code
_entity_poly.pdbx_strand_id
1 'polypeptide(L)'
;MTKRMIKNASYEGERPLFASRHLRLEDVIIYPGESALKECSDIEAVRCEFRGKYPFWHNDGLLVEHCLFREGARAAIWYSRNLHMKDTRVEAPKMFRDMDGMVLENVVLTDALECCWHCRNAKLRGVQAEHGDYLFMHGENIDVDGFRLNGNYSFQYCRNVVIRNAEIHSKDAFWNTEDVTVYDSVVDGEYLGWHSRNLRLVNCRISGTQALCYAENLVLENCTLGEDADLCFESVSYTHLRAHE
;
A
#
# COMPACT_ATOMS: atom_id res chain seq x y z
N MET A 1 -23.15 2.07 -20.43
CA MET A 1 -23.86 0.77 -20.61
C MET A 1 -24.35 0.30 -19.26
N THR A 2 -25.54 -0.33 -19.20
CA THR A 2 -26.04 -0.91 -17.94
C THR A 2 -25.24 -2.18 -17.63
N LYS A 3 -24.68 -2.29 -16.41
CA LYS A 3 -23.96 -3.49 -15.99
C LYS A 3 -24.90 -4.68 -15.79
N ARG A 4 -24.46 -5.86 -16.20
CA ARG A 4 -25.09 -7.12 -15.79
C ARG A 4 -24.99 -7.25 -14.27
N MET A 5 -26.07 -7.60 -13.60
CA MET A 5 -26.10 -7.73 -12.15
C MET A 5 -26.22 -9.18 -11.70
N ILE A 6 -25.43 -9.57 -10.73
CA ILE A 6 -25.51 -10.85 -10.00
C ILE A 6 -25.65 -10.51 -8.52
N LYS A 7 -26.71 -10.99 -7.87
CA LYS A 7 -26.97 -10.76 -6.44
C LYS A 7 -27.22 -12.06 -5.69
N ASN A 8 -26.83 -12.06 -4.40
CA ASN A 8 -27.13 -13.16 -3.46
C ASN A 8 -26.76 -14.54 -4.05
N ALA A 9 -25.57 -14.63 -4.64
CA ALA A 9 -25.10 -15.83 -5.32
C ALA A 9 -23.78 -16.33 -4.71
N SER A 10 -23.43 -17.55 -5.04
CA SER A 10 -22.12 -18.09 -4.69
C SER A 10 -21.49 -18.82 -5.86
N TYR A 11 -20.18 -18.83 -5.90
CA TYR A 11 -19.38 -19.50 -6.92
C TYR A 11 -18.23 -20.24 -6.26
N GLU A 12 -17.84 -21.34 -6.85
CA GLU A 12 -16.71 -22.17 -6.42
C GLU A 12 -15.92 -22.67 -7.63
N GLY A 13 -14.74 -23.21 -7.36
CA GLY A 13 -13.89 -23.80 -8.39
C GLY A 13 -13.04 -22.81 -9.16
N GLU A 14 -12.65 -23.23 -10.35
CA GLU A 14 -11.74 -22.46 -11.20
C GLU A 14 -12.51 -21.58 -12.18
N ARG A 15 -12.18 -20.28 -12.19
CA ARG A 15 -12.62 -19.29 -13.19
C ARG A 15 -14.12 -19.15 -13.44
N PRO A 16 -15.01 -19.19 -12.42
CA PRO A 16 -16.45 -19.20 -12.67
C PRO A 16 -16.98 -17.96 -13.39
N LEU A 17 -16.31 -16.81 -13.28
CA LEU A 17 -16.69 -15.54 -13.91
C LEU A 17 -15.59 -14.98 -14.80
N PHE A 18 -14.75 -15.84 -15.36
CA PHE A 18 -13.62 -15.47 -16.20
C PHE A 18 -14.02 -14.58 -17.38
N ALA A 19 -13.18 -13.60 -17.71
CA ALA A 19 -13.35 -12.70 -18.85
C ALA A 19 -14.68 -11.94 -18.90
N SER A 20 -15.33 -11.77 -17.75
CA SER A 20 -16.57 -10.99 -17.63
C SER A 20 -16.34 -9.52 -17.90
N ARG A 21 -17.36 -8.84 -18.46
CA ARG A 21 -17.33 -7.40 -18.73
C ARG A 21 -18.62 -6.75 -18.26
N HIS A 22 -18.52 -5.48 -17.81
CA HIS A 22 -19.67 -4.69 -17.37
C HIS A 22 -20.55 -5.46 -16.36
N LEU A 23 -19.90 -6.00 -15.30
CA LEU A 23 -20.54 -6.85 -14.30
C LEU A 23 -20.55 -6.16 -12.94
N ARG A 24 -21.70 -6.22 -12.26
CA ARG A 24 -21.84 -5.85 -10.85
C ARG A 24 -22.23 -7.09 -10.05
N LEU A 25 -21.40 -7.39 -9.04
CA LEU A 25 -21.64 -8.40 -8.01
C LEU A 25 -22.11 -7.70 -6.74
N GLU A 26 -23.16 -8.21 -6.13
CA GLU A 26 -23.70 -7.67 -4.88
C GLU A 26 -24.12 -8.82 -3.96
N ASP A 27 -23.56 -8.83 -2.73
CA ASP A 27 -23.79 -9.90 -1.75
C ASP A 27 -23.41 -11.31 -2.30
N VAL A 28 -22.24 -11.39 -2.95
CA VAL A 28 -21.72 -12.62 -3.59
C VAL A 28 -20.58 -13.22 -2.79
N ILE A 29 -20.57 -14.53 -2.62
CA ILE A 29 -19.48 -15.29 -2.00
C ILE A 29 -18.73 -16.07 -3.08
N ILE A 30 -17.42 -15.83 -3.18
CA ILE A 30 -16.51 -16.65 -3.99
C ILE A 30 -15.80 -17.62 -3.06
N TYR A 31 -16.23 -18.87 -3.07
CA TYR A 31 -15.65 -19.95 -2.28
C TYR A 31 -14.23 -20.32 -2.72
N PRO A 32 -13.50 -21.16 -1.97
CA PRO A 32 -12.17 -21.58 -2.35
C PRO A 32 -12.12 -22.15 -3.78
N GLY A 33 -11.18 -21.64 -4.53
CA GLY A 33 -10.95 -21.94 -5.93
C GLY A 33 -9.87 -21.02 -6.45
N GLU A 34 -9.81 -20.82 -7.76
CA GLU A 34 -8.75 -20.05 -8.39
C GLU A 34 -9.24 -19.13 -9.50
N SER A 35 -8.71 -17.90 -9.53
CA SER A 35 -8.84 -16.98 -10.68
C SER A 35 -10.30 -16.63 -11.04
N ALA A 36 -11.19 -16.49 -10.05
CA ALA A 36 -12.63 -16.38 -10.25
C ALA A 36 -13.05 -15.29 -11.25
N LEU A 37 -12.42 -14.10 -11.19
CA LEU A 37 -12.70 -12.95 -12.04
C LEU A 37 -11.42 -12.51 -12.80
N LYS A 38 -10.62 -13.45 -13.26
CA LYS A 38 -9.43 -13.15 -14.05
C LYS A 38 -9.83 -12.64 -15.45
N GLU A 39 -9.01 -11.71 -16.03
CA GLU A 39 -9.19 -11.13 -17.36
C GLU A 39 -10.51 -10.32 -17.54
N CYS A 40 -11.03 -9.78 -16.45
CA CYS A 40 -12.28 -9.03 -16.48
C CYS A 40 -12.07 -7.53 -16.72
N SER A 41 -13.14 -6.84 -17.11
CA SER A 41 -13.12 -5.37 -17.23
C SER A 41 -14.44 -4.75 -16.79
N ASP A 42 -14.35 -3.55 -16.18
CA ASP A 42 -15.48 -2.79 -15.68
C ASP A 42 -16.35 -3.61 -14.69
N ILE A 43 -15.69 -4.03 -13.60
CA ILE A 43 -16.29 -4.86 -12.55
C ILE A 43 -16.58 -4.00 -11.32
N GLU A 44 -17.75 -4.20 -10.73
CA GLU A 44 -18.11 -3.72 -9.40
C GLU A 44 -18.38 -4.91 -8.48
N ALA A 45 -17.71 -4.95 -7.34
CA ALA A 45 -17.97 -5.92 -6.27
C ALA A 45 -18.37 -5.16 -5.01
N VAL A 46 -19.60 -5.35 -4.55
CA VAL A 46 -20.16 -4.66 -3.38
C VAL A 46 -20.65 -5.69 -2.37
N ARG A 47 -20.20 -5.58 -1.12
CA ARG A 47 -20.51 -6.53 -0.02
C ARG A 47 -20.25 -7.99 -0.39
N CYS A 48 -19.14 -8.22 -1.11
CA CYS A 48 -18.75 -9.56 -1.53
C CYS A 48 -17.67 -10.14 -0.60
N GLU A 49 -17.61 -11.46 -0.55
CA GLU A 49 -16.57 -12.19 0.18
C GLU A 49 -15.77 -13.08 -0.77
N PHE A 50 -14.43 -12.92 -0.74
CA PHE A 50 -13.49 -13.68 -1.57
C PHE A 50 -12.68 -14.61 -0.69
N ARG A 51 -12.70 -15.92 -0.97
CA ARG A 51 -11.98 -16.97 -0.23
C ARG A 51 -10.96 -17.73 -1.07
N GLY A 52 -11.07 -17.66 -2.39
CA GLY A 52 -10.19 -18.32 -3.34
C GLY A 52 -9.05 -17.42 -3.80
N LYS A 53 -7.92 -18.02 -4.24
CA LYS A 53 -6.71 -17.31 -4.67
C LYS A 53 -6.85 -16.66 -6.04
N TYR A 54 -6.10 -15.57 -6.25
CA TYR A 54 -5.95 -14.85 -7.51
C TYR A 54 -7.27 -14.31 -8.11
N PRO A 55 -8.24 -13.81 -7.31
CA PRO A 55 -9.58 -13.54 -7.83
C PRO A 55 -9.63 -12.53 -8.98
N PHE A 56 -8.73 -11.52 -9.03
CA PHE A 56 -8.81 -10.40 -9.96
C PHE A 56 -7.52 -10.15 -10.74
N TRP A 57 -6.91 -11.17 -11.29
CA TRP A 57 -5.73 -11.00 -12.12
C TRP A 57 -6.05 -10.42 -13.49
N HIS A 58 -5.21 -9.52 -14.01
CA HIS A 58 -5.31 -8.90 -15.34
C HIS A 58 -6.65 -8.18 -15.57
N ASN A 59 -7.11 -7.42 -14.59
CA ASN A 59 -8.35 -6.67 -14.70
C ASN A 59 -8.11 -5.20 -15.08
N ASP A 60 -9.11 -4.59 -15.70
CA ASP A 60 -9.13 -3.16 -15.99
C ASP A 60 -10.45 -2.53 -15.55
N GLY A 61 -10.37 -1.56 -14.64
CA GLY A 61 -11.56 -0.93 -14.06
C GLY A 61 -12.25 -1.83 -13.04
N LEU A 62 -11.83 -1.73 -11.79
CA LEU A 62 -12.35 -2.53 -10.68
C LEU A 62 -12.78 -1.61 -9.54
N LEU A 63 -14.06 -1.64 -9.19
CA LEU A 63 -14.60 -1.05 -7.96
C LEU A 63 -14.86 -2.17 -6.95
N VAL A 64 -14.29 -2.05 -5.75
CA VAL A 64 -14.47 -2.99 -4.64
C VAL A 64 -14.95 -2.20 -3.42
N GLU A 65 -16.13 -2.48 -2.92
CA GLU A 65 -16.73 -1.70 -1.84
C GLU A 65 -17.38 -2.60 -0.79
N HIS A 66 -17.08 -2.34 0.50
CA HIS A 66 -17.58 -3.12 1.65
C HIS A 66 -17.33 -4.62 1.54
N CYS A 67 -16.20 -5.01 0.96
CA CYS A 67 -15.88 -6.40 0.70
C CYS A 67 -14.95 -6.99 1.78
N LEU A 68 -14.86 -8.31 1.76
CA LEU A 68 -13.96 -9.07 2.61
C LEU A 68 -13.13 -10.05 1.78
N PHE A 69 -11.80 -9.91 1.87
CA PHE A 69 -10.86 -10.88 1.31
C PHE A 69 -10.30 -11.72 2.45
N ARG A 70 -10.68 -12.99 2.49
CA ARG A 70 -10.19 -13.94 3.49
C ARG A 70 -8.74 -14.33 3.20
N GLU A 71 -8.06 -14.92 4.17
CA GLU A 71 -6.67 -15.37 4.07
C GLU A 71 -6.38 -16.16 2.76
N GLY A 72 -7.29 -17.03 2.34
CA GLY A 72 -7.17 -17.80 1.10
C GLY A 72 -7.21 -16.98 -0.18
N ALA A 73 -7.70 -15.73 -0.15
CA ALA A 73 -7.77 -14.84 -1.31
C ALA A 73 -6.43 -14.15 -1.63
N ARG A 74 -5.32 -14.79 -1.33
CA ARG A 74 -3.97 -14.26 -1.52
C ARG A 74 -3.64 -13.92 -2.96
N ALA A 75 -2.70 -12.99 -3.14
CA ALA A 75 -2.27 -12.52 -4.46
C ALA A 75 -3.47 -12.06 -5.32
N ALA A 76 -4.38 -11.30 -4.71
CA ALA A 76 -5.72 -11.13 -5.22
C ALA A 76 -5.81 -10.28 -6.47
N ILE A 77 -5.09 -9.14 -6.53
CA ILE A 77 -5.23 -8.15 -7.61
C ILE A 77 -3.84 -7.87 -8.18
N TRP A 78 -3.41 -8.72 -9.11
CA TRP A 78 -2.11 -8.59 -9.77
C TRP A 78 -2.26 -8.24 -11.25
N TYR A 79 -1.30 -7.50 -11.80
CA TYR A 79 -1.25 -7.12 -13.21
C TYR A 79 -2.50 -6.39 -13.70
N SER A 80 -3.09 -5.59 -12.81
CA SER A 80 -4.38 -4.94 -13.06
C SER A 80 -4.25 -3.42 -13.04
N ARG A 81 -5.27 -2.73 -13.50
CA ARG A 81 -5.26 -1.26 -13.53
C ARG A 81 -6.62 -0.66 -13.19
N ASN A 82 -6.58 0.62 -12.80
CA ASN A 82 -7.78 1.39 -12.49
C ASN A 82 -8.64 0.76 -11.38
N LEU A 83 -7.99 0.45 -10.23
CA LEU A 83 -8.66 -0.05 -9.04
C LEU A 83 -9.16 1.11 -8.17
N HIS A 84 -10.40 1.04 -7.71
CA HIS A 84 -10.88 1.79 -6.56
C HIS A 84 -11.43 0.81 -5.52
N MET A 85 -10.77 0.73 -4.36
CA MET A 85 -11.18 -0.11 -3.23
C MET A 85 -11.54 0.78 -2.04
N LYS A 86 -12.70 0.54 -1.46
CA LYS A 86 -13.22 1.35 -0.37
C LYS A 86 -13.86 0.51 0.73
N ASP A 87 -13.74 0.96 1.98
CA ASP A 87 -14.40 0.37 3.16
C ASP A 87 -14.28 -1.16 3.19
N THR A 88 -13.09 -1.69 2.87
CA THR A 88 -12.84 -3.11 2.63
C THR A 88 -11.80 -3.66 3.60
N ARG A 89 -12.04 -4.87 4.09
CA ARG A 89 -11.12 -5.62 4.92
C ARG A 89 -10.42 -6.71 4.13
N VAL A 90 -9.10 -6.78 4.26
CA VAL A 90 -8.24 -7.74 3.58
C VAL A 90 -7.45 -8.52 4.63
N GLU A 91 -7.66 -9.83 4.68
CA GLU A 91 -6.95 -10.76 5.57
C GLU A 91 -5.85 -11.55 4.83
N ALA A 92 -5.78 -11.38 3.51
CA ALA A 92 -4.88 -12.10 2.63
C ALA A 92 -3.57 -11.34 2.38
N PRO A 93 -2.40 -12.01 2.38
CA PRO A 93 -1.14 -11.43 2.01
C PRO A 93 -1.00 -11.25 0.49
N LYS A 94 0.03 -10.47 0.10
CA LYS A 94 0.44 -10.27 -1.30
C LYS A 94 -0.68 -9.71 -2.18
N MET A 95 -1.50 -8.83 -1.61
CA MET A 95 -2.77 -8.40 -2.19
C MET A 95 -2.63 -7.74 -3.55
N PHE A 96 -1.66 -6.83 -3.71
CA PHE A 96 -1.48 -6.01 -4.90
C PHE A 96 -0.06 -6.18 -5.47
N ARG A 97 0.06 -6.31 -6.79
CA ARG A 97 1.35 -6.34 -7.49
C ARG A 97 1.19 -5.90 -8.95
N ASP A 98 2.18 -5.16 -9.46
CA ASP A 98 2.21 -4.66 -10.84
C ASP A 98 0.91 -3.93 -11.23
N MET A 99 0.44 -3.04 -10.32
CA MET A 99 -0.77 -2.24 -10.51
C MET A 99 -0.45 -0.90 -11.15
N ASP A 100 -1.36 -0.41 -11.98
CA ASP A 100 -1.31 0.96 -12.50
C ASP A 100 -2.63 1.70 -12.25
N GLY A 101 -2.59 2.74 -11.42
CA GLY A 101 -3.80 3.42 -11.00
C GLY A 101 -4.56 2.65 -9.92
N MET A 102 -4.30 3.00 -8.67
CA MET A 102 -4.91 2.36 -7.50
C MET A 102 -5.35 3.44 -6.50
N VAL A 103 -6.61 3.38 -6.09
CA VAL A 103 -7.15 4.20 -5.01
C VAL A 103 -7.65 3.29 -3.90
N LEU A 104 -7.11 3.44 -2.69
CA LEU A 104 -7.55 2.73 -1.49
C LEU A 104 -8.10 3.73 -0.49
N GLU A 105 -9.35 3.56 -0.05
CA GLU A 105 -10.02 4.43 0.94
C GLU A 105 -10.57 3.59 2.09
N ASN A 106 -10.19 3.89 3.33
CA ASN A 106 -10.63 3.17 4.52
C ASN A 106 -10.43 1.64 4.40
N VAL A 107 -9.27 1.22 3.93
CA VAL A 107 -8.93 -0.20 3.74
C VAL A 107 -8.08 -0.69 4.91
N VAL A 108 -8.43 -1.86 5.45
CA VAL A 108 -7.68 -2.53 6.51
C VAL A 108 -7.03 -3.79 5.96
N LEU A 109 -5.70 -3.80 5.91
CA LEU A 109 -4.86 -4.94 5.54
C LEU A 109 -4.33 -5.57 6.82
N THR A 110 -4.86 -6.70 7.25
CA THR A 110 -4.43 -7.35 8.50
C THR A 110 -3.21 -8.26 8.33
N ASP A 111 -2.88 -8.60 7.09
CA ASP A 111 -1.63 -9.23 6.68
C ASP A 111 -1.14 -8.57 5.38
N ALA A 112 -0.36 -7.50 5.53
CA ALA A 112 0.12 -6.72 4.40
C ALA A 112 1.48 -7.19 3.85
N LEU A 113 1.86 -8.45 4.15
CA LEU A 113 3.11 -9.05 3.67
C LEU A 113 3.23 -8.96 2.15
N GLU A 114 4.34 -8.40 1.67
CA GLU A 114 4.66 -8.24 0.24
C GLU A 114 3.54 -7.59 -0.60
N CYS A 115 2.79 -6.67 -0.01
CA CYS A 115 1.76 -5.93 -0.73
C CYS A 115 2.33 -4.74 -1.52
N CYS A 116 1.67 -4.38 -2.62
CA CYS A 116 1.94 -3.20 -3.45
C CYS A 116 3.34 -3.19 -4.13
N TRP A 117 3.89 -4.33 -4.49
CA TRP A 117 5.14 -4.38 -5.26
C TRP A 117 4.94 -3.89 -6.70
N HIS A 118 5.86 -3.03 -7.17
CA HIS A 118 5.84 -2.43 -8.50
C HIS A 118 4.53 -1.72 -8.85
N CYS A 119 3.82 -1.20 -7.82
CA CYS A 119 2.60 -0.44 -8.03
C CYS A 119 2.92 1.03 -8.34
N ARG A 120 2.20 1.63 -9.27
CA ARG A 120 2.36 3.03 -9.63
C ARG A 120 1.03 3.78 -9.69
N ASN A 121 1.12 5.09 -9.57
CA ASN A 121 -0.06 5.97 -9.57
C ASN A 121 -1.07 5.57 -8.47
N ALA A 122 -0.56 5.39 -7.24
CA ALA A 122 -1.35 4.92 -6.10
C ALA A 122 -1.75 6.07 -5.17
N LYS A 123 -3.00 6.04 -4.69
CA LYS A 123 -3.51 6.94 -3.67
C LYS A 123 -4.10 6.16 -2.52
N LEU A 124 -3.63 6.45 -1.29
CA LEU A 124 -4.12 5.81 -0.07
C LEU A 124 -4.72 6.87 0.85
N ARG A 125 -5.90 6.61 1.37
CA ARG A 125 -6.62 7.47 2.31
C ARG A 125 -7.20 6.64 3.46
N GLY A 126 -6.73 6.89 4.68
CA GLY A 126 -7.21 6.17 5.87
C GLY A 126 -6.93 4.67 5.84
N VAL A 127 -5.77 4.25 5.33
CA VAL A 127 -5.40 2.82 5.21
C VAL A 127 -4.62 2.38 6.44
N GLN A 128 -4.91 1.17 6.91
CA GLN A 128 -4.19 0.50 7.99
C GLN A 128 -3.55 -0.79 7.46
N ALA A 129 -2.27 -1.00 7.77
CA ALA A 129 -1.51 -2.16 7.34
C ALA A 129 -0.75 -2.78 8.51
N GLU A 130 -1.09 -4.02 8.84
CA GLU A 130 -0.40 -4.84 9.83
C GLU A 130 0.41 -5.94 9.13
N HIS A 131 1.50 -6.39 9.78
CA HIS A 131 2.44 -7.35 9.21
C HIS A 131 2.94 -6.94 7.82
N GLY A 132 3.20 -5.62 7.66
CA GLY A 132 3.50 -4.98 6.39
C GLY A 132 4.95 -5.12 5.93
N ASP A 133 5.55 -6.31 6.08
CA ASP A 133 6.91 -6.54 5.62
C ASP A 133 6.99 -6.44 4.09
N TYR A 134 7.95 -5.64 3.61
CA TYR A 134 8.18 -5.36 2.20
C TYR A 134 6.98 -4.68 1.49
N LEU A 135 6.24 -3.85 2.22
CA LEU A 135 5.14 -3.08 1.63
C LEU A 135 5.70 -2.00 0.67
N PHE A 136 5.12 -1.85 -0.52
CA PHE A 136 5.54 -0.89 -1.55
C PHE A 136 7.00 -1.00 -2.01
N MET A 137 7.48 -2.16 -2.38
CA MET A 137 8.77 -2.27 -3.06
C MET A 137 8.68 -1.81 -4.52
N HIS A 138 9.65 -0.95 -4.94
CA HIS A 138 9.73 -0.42 -6.31
C HIS A 138 8.47 0.30 -6.79
N GLY A 139 7.77 0.98 -5.87
CA GLY A 139 6.59 1.77 -6.20
C GLY A 139 6.94 3.15 -6.78
N GLU A 140 6.02 3.75 -7.53
CA GLU A 140 6.22 5.06 -8.17
C GLU A 140 4.94 5.90 -8.15
N ASN A 141 5.07 7.22 -7.93
CA ASN A 141 3.94 8.15 -7.88
C ASN A 141 2.90 7.75 -6.83
N ILE A 142 3.29 7.73 -5.56
CA ILE A 142 2.45 7.29 -4.44
C ILE A 142 2.05 8.50 -3.59
N ASP A 143 0.78 8.69 -3.36
CA ASP A 143 0.21 9.75 -2.50
C ASP A 143 -0.59 9.12 -1.36
N VAL A 144 -0.12 9.35 -0.12
CA VAL A 144 -0.65 8.70 1.09
C VAL A 144 -1.11 9.76 2.08
N ASP A 145 -2.30 9.58 2.66
CA ASP A 145 -2.82 10.43 3.72
C ASP A 145 -3.62 9.62 4.75
N GLY A 146 -3.29 9.79 6.03
CA GLY A 146 -3.93 9.04 7.11
C GLY A 146 -3.56 7.55 7.08
N PHE A 147 -2.27 7.22 7.17
CA PHE A 147 -1.78 5.85 7.05
C PHE A 147 -1.20 5.32 8.36
N ARG A 148 -1.52 4.09 8.70
CA ARG A 148 -0.88 3.37 9.80
C ARG A 148 -0.22 2.10 9.29
N LEU A 149 1.04 1.92 9.65
CA LEU A 149 1.84 0.78 9.22
C LEU A 149 2.63 0.18 10.40
N ASN A 150 2.47 -1.12 10.58
CA ASN A 150 3.36 -1.96 11.37
C ASN A 150 3.97 -3.03 10.45
N GLY A 151 5.30 -3.02 10.30
CA GLY A 151 6.01 -3.97 9.47
C GLY A 151 7.46 -3.55 9.28
N ASN A 152 8.17 -4.16 8.34
CA ASN A 152 9.57 -3.84 8.03
C ASN A 152 9.77 -3.67 6.52
N TYR A 153 10.87 -2.99 6.16
CA TYR A 153 11.33 -2.88 4.77
C TYR A 153 10.32 -2.20 3.84
N SER A 154 9.54 -1.25 4.37
CA SER A 154 8.48 -0.57 3.61
C SER A 154 9.05 0.53 2.70
N PHE A 155 8.37 0.78 1.57
CA PHE A 155 8.71 1.82 0.58
C PHE A 155 10.12 1.71 -0.02
N GLN A 156 10.81 0.58 0.09
CA GLN A 156 12.15 0.45 -0.47
C GLN A 156 12.15 0.61 -1.99
N TYR A 157 13.16 1.33 -2.50
CA TYR A 157 13.34 1.61 -3.94
C TYR A 157 12.17 2.36 -4.58
N CYS A 158 11.32 3.00 -3.78
CA CYS A 158 10.21 3.82 -4.30
C CYS A 158 10.69 5.18 -4.82
N ARG A 159 9.92 5.77 -5.72
CA ARG A 159 10.16 7.10 -6.29
C ARG A 159 8.91 7.95 -6.28
N ASN A 160 9.11 9.27 -6.10
CA ASN A 160 8.04 10.25 -6.10
C ASN A 160 6.90 9.87 -5.16
N VAL A 161 7.20 9.87 -3.85
CA VAL A 161 6.26 9.49 -2.79
C VAL A 161 5.95 10.69 -1.91
N VAL A 162 4.68 10.94 -1.65
CA VAL A 162 4.24 11.94 -0.69
C VAL A 162 3.37 11.29 0.36
N ILE A 163 3.74 11.46 1.64
CA ILE A 163 3.04 10.88 2.79
C ILE A 163 2.62 12.01 3.72
N ARG A 164 1.39 11.96 4.23
CA ARG A 164 0.85 12.90 5.22
C ARG A 164 0.09 12.18 6.31
N ASN A 165 0.12 12.75 7.52
CA ASN A 165 -0.69 12.29 8.64
C ASN A 165 -0.55 10.78 8.88
N ALA A 166 0.69 10.28 8.88
CA ALA A 166 0.97 8.86 8.98
C ALA A 166 1.64 8.49 10.30
N GLU A 167 1.46 7.24 10.68
CA GLU A 167 2.18 6.55 11.74
C GLU A 167 2.83 5.31 11.14
N ILE A 168 4.16 5.34 10.99
CA ILE A 168 4.93 4.30 10.30
C ILE A 168 5.93 3.71 11.28
N HIS A 169 5.73 2.46 11.65
CA HIS A 169 6.67 1.65 12.41
C HIS A 169 7.28 0.60 11.49
N SER A 170 8.50 0.90 10.99
CA SER A 170 9.10 0.06 9.96
C SER A 170 10.63 0.21 9.94
N LYS A 171 11.33 -0.85 10.30
CA LYS A 171 12.76 -0.95 10.05
C LYS A 171 13.05 -0.85 8.55
N ASP A 172 14.17 -0.19 8.19
CA ASP A 172 14.60 -0.01 6.80
C ASP A 172 13.51 0.61 5.87
N ALA A 173 12.59 1.40 6.42
CA ALA A 173 11.67 2.18 5.61
C ALA A 173 12.46 3.18 4.75
N PHE A 174 11.98 3.45 3.55
CA PHE A 174 12.61 4.40 2.60
C PHE A 174 14.04 4.06 2.15
N TRP A 175 14.51 2.84 2.31
CA TRP A 175 15.81 2.42 1.82
C TRP A 175 15.92 2.59 0.29
N ASN A 176 17.00 3.26 -0.18
CA ASN A 176 17.21 3.54 -1.62
C ASN A 176 16.04 4.23 -2.32
N THR A 177 15.28 5.05 -1.61
CA THR A 177 14.21 5.84 -2.23
C THR A 177 14.73 7.10 -2.91
N GLU A 178 13.93 7.65 -3.82
CA GLU A 178 14.20 8.92 -4.49
C GLU A 178 12.96 9.81 -4.49
N ASP A 179 13.12 11.11 -4.18
CA ASP A 179 12.05 12.11 -4.17
C ASP A 179 10.89 11.73 -3.23
N VAL A 180 11.18 11.51 -1.95
CA VAL A 180 10.19 11.21 -0.92
C VAL A 180 10.00 12.41 0.00
N THR A 181 8.74 12.80 0.22
CA THR A 181 8.40 13.83 1.20
C THR A 181 7.35 13.31 2.19
N VAL A 182 7.64 13.45 3.48
CA VAL A 182 6.77 13.06 4.59
C VAL A 182 6.40 14.29 5.40
N TYR A 183 5.10 14.48 5.66
CA TYR A 183 4.57 15.60 6.45
C TYR A 183 3.80 15.10 7.66
N ASP A 184 3.86 15.85 8.77
CA ASP A 184 2.96 15.74 9.92
C ASP A 184 2.81 14.29 10.42
N SER A 185 3.93 13.55 10.54
CA SER A 185 3.91 12.10 10.72
C SER A 185 4.86 11.63 11.82
N VAL A 186 4.59 10.44 12.33
CA VAL A 186 5.52 9.66 13.15
C VAL A 186 6.18 8.61 12.28
N VAL A 187 7.50 8.58 12.29
CA VAL A 187 8.30 7.60 11.53
C VAL A 187 9.30 6.97 12.50
N ASP A 188 9.10 5.71 12.77
CA ASP A 188 9.85 4.96 13.77
C ASP A 188 10.42 3.66 13.20
N GLY A 189 11.71 3.46 13.36
CA GLY A 189 12.42 2.25 12.94
C GLY A 189 13.91 2.48 12.71
N GLU A 190 14.68 1.41 12.81
CA GLU A 190 16.10 1.42 12.47
C GLU A 190 16.30 1.65 10.98
N TYR A 191 17.37 2.35 10.60
CA TYR A 191 17.86 2.52 9.21
C TYR A 191 16.82 3.09 8.23
N LEU A 192 15.95 3.98 8.68
CA LEU A 192 14.78 4.47 7.93
C LEU A 192 15.08 4.99 6.53
N GLY A 193 16.02 5.92 6.42
CA GLY A 193 16.30 6.64 5.17
C GLY A 193 17.62 6.26 4.52
N TRP A 194 18.17 5.09 4.79
CA TRP A 194 19.48 4.69 4.29
C TRP A 194 19.55 4.71 2.76
N HIS A 195 20.58 5.34 2.25
CA HIS A 195 20.83 5.52 0.81
C HIS A 195 19.67 6.20 0.05
N SER A 196 18.77 6.90 0.76
CA SER A 196 17.75 7.71 0.12
C SER A 196 18.34 8.95 -0.55
N ARG A 197 17.68 9.43 -1.60
CA ARG A 197 18.01 10.69 -2.27
C ARG A 197 16.79 11.61 -2.26
N ASN A 198 17.01 12.88 -1.92
CA ASN A 198 15.96 13.89 -1.82
C ASN A 198 14.85 13.47 -0.84
N LEU A 199 15.22 12.91 0.31
CA LEU A 199 14.28 12.64 1.40
C LEU A 199 14.01 13.92 2.19
N ARG A 200 12.73 14.30 2.29
CA ARG A 200 12.30 15.47 3.07
C ARG A 200 11.29 15.06 4.12
N LEU A 201 11.56 15.41 5.37
CA LEU A 201 10.68 15.20 6.52
C LEU A 201 10.30 16.57 7.10
N VAL A 202 9.01 16.86 7.22
CA VAL A 202 8.47 18.15 7.69
C VAL A 202 7.47 17.90 8.80
N ASN A 203 7.65 18.56 9.95
CA ASN A 203 6.83 18.39 11.15
C ASN A 203 6.75 16.93 11.60
N CYS A 204 7.81 16.16 11.49
CA CYS A 204 7.82 14.74 11.81
C CYS A 204 8.51 14.46 13.15
N ARG A 205 8.03 13.40 13.83
CA ARG A 205 8.78 12.75 14.90
C ARG A 205 9.48 11.52 14.33
N ILE A 206 10.81 11.47 14.54
CA ILE A 206 11.69 10.43 13.98
C ILE A 206 12.31 9.68 15.15
N SER A 207 12.25 8.36 15.13
CA SER A 207 12.80 7.46 16.14
C SER A 207 13.56 6.31 15.48
N GLY A 208 14.43 5.66 16.25
CA GLY A 208 15.21 4.50 15.82
C GLY A 208 16.68 4.81 15.54
N THR A 209 17.53 3.81 15.75
CA THR A 209 18.97 3.95 15.59
C THR A 209 19.37 4.10 14.13
N GLN A 210 20.40 4.91 13.86
CA GLN A 210 20.98 5.16 12.53
C GLN A 210 19.94 5.49 11.45
N ALA A 211 18.88 6.22 11.82
CA ALA A 211 17.68 6.39 10.99
C ALA A 211 17.97 6.98 9.59
N LEU A 212 18.90 7.94 9.46
CA LEU A 212 19.06 8.75 8.24
C LEU A 212 20.49 8.69 7.67
N CYS A 213 21.27 7.68 8.03
CA CYS A 213 22.63 7.52 7.55
C CYS A 213 22.69 7.32 6.02
N TYR A 214 23.77 7.78 5.41
CA TYR A 214 24.04 7.68 3.97
C TYR A 214 22.99 8.34 3.06
N ALA A 215 22.10 9.17 3.61
CA ALA A 215 21.12 9.92 2.83
C ALA A 215 21.78 11.06 2.05
N GLU A 216 21.34 11.31 0.82
CA GLU A 216 21.77 12.41 -0.05
C GLU A 216 20.66 13.46 -0.16
N ASN A 217 21.00 14.75 -0.04
CA ASN A 217 20.07 15.88 -0.07
C ASN A 217 18.91 15.72 0.94
N LEU A 218 19.25 15.33 2.17
CA LEU A 218 18.30 15.20 3.26
C LEU A 218 17.82 16.59 3.74
N VAL A 219 16.50 16.74 3.92
CA VAL A 219 15.88 17.95 4.47
C VAL A 219 15.01 17.57 5.68
N LEU A 220 15.32 18.19 6.83
CA LEU A 220 14.50 18.09 8.04
C LEU A 220 13.98 19.48 8.40
N GLU A 221 12.67 19.66 8.47
CA GLU A 221 12.01 20.92 8.87
C GLU A 221 11.06 20.66 10.05
N ASN A 222 11.23 21.34 11.16
CA ASN A 222 10.42 21.19 12.36
C ASN A 222 10.30 19.74 12.85
N CYS A 223 11.35 18.95 12.71
CA CYS A 223 11.35 17.58 13.15
C CYS A 223 11.85 17.43 14.58
N THR A 224 11.33 16.45 15.29
CA THR A 224 11.79 16.05 16.61
C THR A 224 12.40 14.66 16.53
N LEU A 225 13.61 14.50 17.06
CA LEU A 225 14.26 13.20 17.21
C LEU A 225 13.83 12.58 18.54
N GLY A 226 13.46 11.32 18.56
CA GLY A 226 13.15 10.53 19.74
C GLY A 226 14.43 10.26 20.58
N GLU A 227 14.25 9.79 21.81
CA GLU A 227 15.38 9.49 22.70
C GLU A 227 16.25 8.33 22.20
N ASP A 228 15.68 7.44 21.41
CA ASP A 228 16.30 6.29 20.75
C ASP A 228 16.83 6.57 19.35
N ALA A 229 16.72 7.82 18.89
CA ALA A 229 17.24 8.27 17.61
C ALA A 229 18.76 8.58 17.74
N ASP A 230 19.58 7.57 17.89
CA ASP A 230 21.02 7.68 17.99
C ASP A 230 21.72 7.49 16.63
N LEU A 231 22.96 8.01 16.51
CA LEU A 231 23.81 7.86 15.32
C LEU A 231 23.12 8.20 13.98
N CYS A 232 22.14 9.10 13.99
CA CYS A 232 21.22 9.33 12.85
C CYS A 232 21.88 9.81 11.55
N PHE A 233 23.06 10.43 11.60
CA PHE A 233 23.60 11.24 10.49
C PHE A 233 24.98 10.80 10.01
N GLU A 234 25.31 9.52 10.12
CA GLU A 234 26.58 9.04 9.60
C GLU A 234 26.63 9.16 8.07
N SER A 235 27.70 9.78 7.56
CA SER A 235 27.95 9.94 6.11
C SER A 235 26.80 10.58 5.31
N VAL A 236 26.06 11.50 5.91
CA VAL A 236 25.00 12.26 5.22
C VAL A 236 25.61 13.38 4.39
N SER A 237 25.32 13.44 3.09
CA SER A 237 25.69 14.55 2.23
C SER A 237 24.58 15.59 2.14
N TYR A 238 24.86 16.79 2.59
CA TYR A 238 24.00 17.98 2.63
C TYR A 238 22.64 17.82 3.32
N THR A 239 22.61 18.27 4.54
CA THR A 239 21.41 18.35 5.36
C THR A 239 21.01 19.81 5.52
N HIS A 240 19.79 20.14 5.16
CA HIS A 240 19.17 21.39 5.58
C HIS A 240 18.39 21.12 6.87
N LEU A 241 18.99 21.46 8.01
CA LEU A 241 18.31 21.37 9.31
C LEU A 241 17.71 22.74 9.62
N ARG A 242 16.38 22.84 9.69
CA ARG A 242 15.68 23.96 10.30
C ARG A 242 15.01 23.45 11.58
N ALA A 243 15.68 23.69 12.71
CA ALA A 243 15.03 23.57 14.02
C ALA A 243 14.20 24.83 14.28
N HIS A 244 13.03 24.71 14.90
CA HIS A 244 12.43 25.84 15.61
C HIS A 244 13.20 26.07 16.91
N GLU A 245 13.60 27.32 17.15
CA GLU A 245 13.96 27.83 18.46
C GLU A 245 12.73 27.91 19.36
#